data_4f9422eb0b0d1ddb481c768a6f63a7c0
#
_entry.id   4f9422eb0b0d1ddb481c768a6f63a7c0
#
_cell.length_a   1.000
_cell.length_b   1.000
_cell.length_c   1.000
_cell.angle_alpha   90.00
_cell.angle_beta   90.00
_cell.angle_gamma   90.00
#
_symmetry.space_group_name_H-M   'P 1'
#
loop_
_entity.id
_entity.type
_entity.pdbx_description
1 polymer ?
#
loop_
_entity_poly.entity_id
_entity_poly.type
_entity_poly.pdbx_seq_one_letter_code
_entity_poly.pdbx_strand_id
1 'polypeptide(L)'
;MAGSNITAKRLAATGAVFAGPIRLYGCVCLPAAAAGTVVFDDAGTDLLTLDTPAGLDSGQVWISFPGEGIRFSTNCNATLTNVTAVTSFWG
;
A
#
# COMPACT_ATOMS: atom_id res chain seq x y z
N MET A 1 21.71 -11.49 -5.25
CA MET A 1 21.19 -11.43 -4.98
C MET A 1 20.36 -11.07 -5.18
N ALA A 2 20.56 -11.41 -5.27
CA ALA A 2 19.71 -11.12 -5.52
C ALA A 2 18.91 -10.43 -5.08
N GLY A 3 18.94 -10.11 -5.29
CA GLY A 3 18.22 -9.06 -5.39
C GLY A 3 17.17 -8.68 -4.54
N SER A 4 17.12 -9.13 -3.54
CA SER A 4 15.98 -8.80 -2.82
C SER A 4 16.21 -7.67 -1.88
N ASN A 5 16.12 -6.50 -2.42
CA ASN A 5 16.10 -5.30 -1.62
C ASN A 5 14.67 -4.84 -1.33
N ILE A 6 13.74 -5.78 -1.31
CA ILE A 6 12.34 -5.46 -1.03
C ILE A 6 12.10 -5.51 0.46
N THR A 7 11.51 -4.44 0.97
CA THR A 7 11.12 -4.30 2.36
C THR A 7 9.60 -4.35 2.44
N ALA A 8 9.08 -4.97 3.48
CA ALA A 8 7.64 -5.01 3.72
C ALA A 8 7.32 -4.25 5.00
N LYS A 9 6.20 -3.52 4.98
CA LYS A 9 5.72 -2.83 6.17
C LYS A 9 4.20 -2.93 6.24
N ARG A 10 3.70 -3.36 7.38
CA ARG A 10 2.26 -3.44 7.64
C ARG A 10 1.81 -2.20 8.40
N LEU A 11 0.72 -1.60 7.90
CA LEU A 11 0.05 -0.49 8.57
C LEU A 11 -1.37 -0.92 8.92
N ALA A 12 -1.75 -0.77 10.18
CA ALA A 12 -3.11 -1.02 10.63
C ALA A 12 -3.90 0.29 10.79
N ALA A 13 -3.31 1.40 10.41
CA ALA A 13 -3.91 2.72 10.42
C ALA A 13 -3.18 3.59 9.41
N THR A 14 -3.79 4.71 9.05
CA THR A 14 -3.16 5.71 8.20
C THR A 14 -1.79 6.11 8.75
N GLY A 15 -0.78 6.13 7.90
CA GLY A 15 0.57 6.48 8.32
C GLY A 15 1.58 6.40 7.20
N ALA A 16 2.83 6.59 7.56
CA ALA A 16 3.92 6.56 6.60
C ALA A 16 4.36 5.13 6.31
N VAL A 17 4.49 4.81 5.02
CA VAL A 17 5.14 3.57 4.59
C VAL A 17 6.65 3.75 4.74
N PHE A 18 7.16 4.85 4.24
CA PHE A 18 8.57 5.19 4.35
C PHE A 18 8.77 6.69 4.20
N ALA A 19 9.70 7.24 4.98
CA ALA A 19 9.94 8.69 5.03
C ALA A 19 10.92 9.19 3.96
N GLY A 20 11.26 8.38 2.99
CA GLY A 20 12.16 8.75 1.91
C GLY A 20 11.68 8.22 0.57
N PRO A 21 12.45 8.42 -0.50
CA PRO A 21 12.06 7.93 -1.82
C PRO A 21 12.11 6.41 -1.90
N ILE A 22 11.09 5.85 -2.56
CA ILE A 22 10.97 4.40 -2.74
C ILE A 22 10.34 4.08 -4.10
N ARG A 23 10.38 2.79 -4.45
CA ARG A 23 9.50 2.21 -5.46
C ARG A 23 8.59 1.22 -4.77
N LEU A 24 7.29 1.40 -4.97
CA LEU A 24 6.26 0.54 -4.39
C LEU A 24 5.94 -0.55 -5.41
N TYR A 25 6.19 -1.80 -5.04
CA TYR A 25 6.05 -2.93 -5.95
C TYR A 25 4.71 -3.63 -5.84
N GLY A 26 4.06 -3.50 -4.73
CA GLY A 26 2.77 -4.12 -4.52
C GLY A 26 2.31 -3.99 -3.08
N CYS A 27 1.13 -4.49 -2.81
CA CYS A 27 0.59 -4.50 -1.46
C CYS A 27 -0.41 -5.62 -1.26
N VAL A 28 -0.65 -5.92 0.00
CA VAL A 28 -1.70 -6.84 0.42
C VAL A 28 -2.63 -6.07 1.33
N CYS A 29 -3.91 -6.00 0.95
CA CYS A 29 -4.91 -5.30 1.75
C CYS A 29 -5.78 -6.30 2.50
N LEU A 30 -6.02 -6.03 3.77
CA LEU A 30 -6.99 -6.79 4.56
C LEU A 30 -8.26 -5.96 4.67
N PRO A 31 -9.35 -6.36 3.97
CA PRO A 31 -10.57 -5.56 3.95
C PRO A 31 -11.24 -5.49 5.32
N ALA A 32 -11.99 -4.42 5.52
CA ALA A 32 -12.89 -4.30 6.67
C ALA A 32 -14.29 -4.77 6.30
N ALA A 33 -15.24 -4.62 7.20
CA ALA A 33 -16.62 -5.03 6.97
C ALA A 33 -17.28 -4.23 5.84
N ALA A 34 -16.91 -2.99 5.65
CA ALA A 34 -17.43 -2.13 4.58
C ALA A 34 -16.36 -1.97 3.49
N ALA A 35 -16.80 -1.66 2.28
CA ALA A 35 -15.90 -1.33 1.19
C ALA A 35 -15.06 -0.11 1.57
N GLY A 36 -13.81 -0.10 1.16
CA GLY A 36 -12.90 0.96 1.55
C GLY A 36 -11.90 1.32 0.47
N THR A 37 -10.95 2.16 0.84
CA THR A 37 -9.89 2.61 -0.06
C THR A 37 -8.55 2.67 0.64
N VAL A 38 -7.50 2.46 -0.14
CA VAL A 38 -6.13 2.76 0.27
C VAL A 38 -5.57 3.75 -0.73
N VAL A 39 -5.14 4.91 -0.24
CA VAL A 39 -4.54 5.93 -1.08
C VAL A 39 -3.08 6.06 -0.71
N PHE A 40 -2.21 5.87 -1.69
CA PHE A 40 -0.77 6.09 -1.52
C PHE A 40 -0.42 7.47 -2.09
N ASP A 41 0.20 8.31 -1.27
CA ASP A 41 0.55 9.66 -1.68
C ASP A 41 2.05 9.92 -1.50
N ASP A 42 2.55 10.83 -2.33
CA ASP A 42 3.92 11.32 -2.29
C ASP A 42 3.86 12.78 -1.87
N ALA A 43 4.26 13.05 -0.63
CA ALA A 43 4.27 14.41 -0.06
C ALA A 43 2.93 15.14 -0.25
N GLY A 44 1.82 14.43 -0.07
CA GLY A 44 0.48 14.99 -0.18
C GLY A 44 -0.15 14.90 -1.56
N THR A 45 0.59 14.42 -2.56
CA THR A 45 0.04 14.20 -3.91
C THR A 45 -0.36 12.74 -4.05
N ASP A 46 -1.65 12.48 -4.25
CA ASP A 46 -2.15 11.13 -4.40
C ASP A 46 -1.68 10.54 -5.73
N LEU A 47 -0.94 9.45 -5.67
CA LEU A 47 -0.44 8.77 -6.86
C LEU A 47 -1.23 7.52 -7.20
N LEU A 48 -1.83 6.88 -6.21
CA LEU A 48 -2.50 5.60 -6.41
C LEU A 48 -3.64 5.46 -5.42
N THR A 49 -4.82 5.14 -5.93
CA THR A 49 -5.99 4.84 -5.11
C THR A 49 -6.45 3.42 -5.41
N LEU A 50 -6.55 2.60 -4.39
CA LEU A 50 -7.02 1.22 -4.50
C LEU A 50 -8.34 1.09 -3.77
N ASP A 51 -9.30 0.45 -4.42
CA ASP A 51 -10.59 0.14 -3.83
C ASP A 51 -10.58 -1.27 -3.27
N THR A 52 -11.10 -1.45 -2.07
CA THR A 52 -11.21 -2.76 -1.46
C THR A 52 -12.67 -3.18 -1.34
N PRO A 53 -12.96 -4.48 -1.53
CA PRO A 53 -14.33 -4.97 -1.37
C PRO A 53 -14.74 -4.95 0.10
N ALA A 54 -16.04 -4.95 0.33
CA ALA A 54 -16.59 -5.18 1.66
C ALA A 54 -16.42 -6.66 2.02
N GLY A 55 -16.13 -6.94 3.26
CA GLY A 55 -16.18 -8.30 3.74
C GLY A 55 -14.94 -8.75 4.47
N LEU A 56 -15.08 -8.88 5.79
CA LEU A 56 -14.00 -9.43 6.62
C LEU A 56 -13.63 -10.85 6.23
N ASP A 57 -14.56 -11.59 5.63
CA ASP A 57 -14.35 -12.99 5.30
C ASP A 57 -13.77 -13.21 3.91
N SER A 58 -13.57 -12.16 3.13
CA SER A 58 -13.05 -12.32 1.78
C SER A 58 -11.55 -12.54 1.72
N GLY A 59 -10.88 -12.45 2.85
CA GLY A 59 -9.45 -12.66 2.92
C GLY A 59 -8.66 -11.47 2.38
N GLN A 60 -7.38 -11.68 2.22
CA GLN A 60 -6.48 -10.63 1.78
C GLN A 60 -6.58 -10.41 0.28
N VAL A 61 -6.48 -9.16 -0.13
CA VAL A 61 -6.45 -8.79 -1.54
C VAL A 61 -5.01 -8.46 -1.92
N TRP A 62 -4.47 -9.23 -2.87
CA TRP A 62 -3.10 -9.08 -3.33
C TRP A 62 -3.08 -8.22 -4.58
N ILE A 63 -2.25 -7.18 -4.57
CA ILE A 63 -2.14 -6.26 -5.69
C ILE A 63 -0.67 -6.10 -6.04
N SER A 64 -0.34 -6.40 -7.30
CA SER A 64 1.01 -6.22 -7.82
C SER A 64 1.01 -5.09 -8.84
N PHE A 65 2.04 -4.28 -8.82
CA PHE A 65 2.15 -3.18 -9.76
C PHE A 65 3.05 -3.59 -10.93
N PRO A 66 2.71 -3.16 -12.15
CA PRO A 66 3.47 -3.58 -13.32
C PRO A 66 4.86 -2.93 -13.38
N GLY A 67 5.73 -3.57 -14.15
CA GLY A 67 7.06 -3.07 -14.41
C GLY A 67 7.91 -2.95 -13.17
N GLU A 68 8.54 -1.81 -13.00
CA GLU A 68 9.44 -1.55 -11.88
C GLU A 68 8.72 -0.89 -10.70
N GLY A 69 7.41 -1.03 -10.63
CA GLY A 69 6.62 -0.45 -9.56
C GLY A 69 6.33 1.02 -9.77
N ILE A 70 5.81 1.65 -8.73
CA ILE A 70 5.43 3.06 -8.76
C ILE A 70 6.45 3.84 -7.93
N ARG A 71 7.00 4.88 -8.53
CA ARG A 71 8.02 5.69 -7.88
C ARG A 71 7.39 6.78 -7.02
N PHE A 72 7.85 6.85 -5.77
CA PHE A 72 7.55 7.94 -4.84
C PHE A 72 8.85 8.69 -4.61
N SER A 73 8.92 9.93 -5.05
CA SER A 73 10.19 10.65 -5.10
C SER A 73 10.57 11.34 -3.80
N THR A 74 9.62 11.58 -2.91
CA THR A 74 9.87 12.24 -1.62
C THR A 74 9.62 11.30 -0.46
N ASN A 75 8.43 10.74 -0.39
CA ASN A 75 8.05 9.78 0.64
C ASN A 75 6.86 8.97 0.16
N CYS A 76 6.46 8.00 0.93
CA CYS A 76 5.27 7.21 0.64
C CYS A 76 4.41 7.13 1.89
N ASN A 77 3.20 7.64 1.81
CA ASN A 77 2.22 7.58 2.89
C ASN A 77 1.01 6.80 2.40
N ALA A 78 0.34 6.12 3.31
CA ALA A 78 -0.88 5.39 3.01
C ALA A 78 -2.02 5.90 3.89
N THR A 79 -3.13 6.24 3.26
CA THR A 79 -4.36 6.63 3.94
C THR A 79 -5.35 5.47 3.79
N LEU A 80 -5.78 4.93 4.92
CA LEU A 80 -6.68 3.80 4.97
C LEU A 80 -8.08 4.26 5.39
N THR A 81 -9.07 3.93 4.56
CA THR A 81 -10.48 4.19 4.87
C THR A 81 -11.22 2.86 4.76
N ASN A 82 -11.79 2.39 5.86
CA ASN A 82 -12.48 1.10 5.92
C ASN A 82 -11.60 -0.06 5.41
N VAL A 83 -10.34 -0.04 5.83
CA VAL A 83 -9.38 -1.11 5.56
C VAL A 83 -8.71 -1.45 6.87
N THR A 84 -8.71 -2.73 7.22
CA THR A 84 -8.17 -3.18 8.50
C THR A 84 -6.66 -3.00 8.54
N ALA A 85 -5.98 -3.36 7.46
CA ALA A 85 -4.54 -3.23 7.37
C ALA A 85 -4.08 -3.29 5.92
N VAL A 86 -2.91 -2.74 5.66
CA VAL A 86 -2.23 -2.90 4.38
C VAL A 86 -0.77 -3.23 4.64
N THR A 87 -0.25 -4.21 3.92
CA THR A 87 1.18 -4.51 3.93
C THR A 87 1.74 -4.09 2.58
N SER A 88 2.69 -3.18 2.62
CA SER A 88 3.29 -2.63 1.41
C SER A 88 4.67 -3.24 1.20
N PHE A 89 4.99 -3.53 -0.07
CA PHE A 89 6.29 -4.08 -0.48
C PHE A 89 6.99 -3.03 -1.33
N TRP A 90 8.19 -2.64 -0.90
CA TRP A 90 8.91 -1.54 -1.55
C TRP A 90 10.42 -1.72 -1.47
N GLY A 91 11.11 -0.97 -2.28
CA GLY A 91 12.57 -0.95 -2.32
C GLY A 91 13.16 0.35 -2.83
#